data_a7ed5e6828ac55adf86e82b459721826
#
_entry.id   a7ed5e6828ac55adf86e82b459721826
#
_cell.length_a   1.000
_cell.length_b   1.000
_cell.length_c   1.000
_cell.angle_alpha   90.00
_cell.angle_beta   90.00
_cell.angle_gamma   90.00
#
_symmetry.space_group_name_H-M   'P 1'
#
loop_
_entity.id
_entity.type
_entity.pdbx_description
1 polymer ?
#
loop_
_entity_poly.entity_id
_entity_poly.type
_entity_poly.pdbx_seq_one_letter_code
_entity_poly.pdbx_strand_id
1 'polypeptide(L)'
;GQYGVLDIINSGSAMELDPQTLEAIKQVAIQKHIHTLWFEAHYMYRNRFEAFAQFFAPIHVKFRCGVESFDPKMRARWNKGIPEDVTPQMIAQHFQGVCLLCCTQDDTKERILNDIAIAQQYFEYFSINLFCNNSTHETRNEELAAWFEQQLYPQLKDQPGIEVLLNKVDLGVGD
;
A
#
# COMPACT_ATOMS: atom_id res chain seq x y z
N GLY A 1 -10.54 -11.04 15.51
CA GLY A 1 -9.18 -11.46 15.17
C GLY A 1 -8.22 -11.30 16.34
N GLN A 2 -7.11 -11.98 16.29
CA GLN A 2 -6.14 -11.98 17.40
C GLN A 2 -5.63 -10.57 17.75
N TYR A 3 -5.50 -9.70 16.75
CA TYR A 3 -4.97 -8.32 16.91
C TYR A 3 -6.06 -7.26 16.81
N GLY A 4 -7.32 -7.63 16.56
CA GLY A 4 -8.41 -6.68 16.37
C GLY A 4 -8.29 -5.80 15.11
N VAL A 5 -7.43 -6.17 14.18
CA VAL A 5 -7.19 -5.47 12.90
C VAL A 5 -7.54 -6.41 11.76
N LEU A 6 -8.16 -5.89 10.72
CA LEU A 6 -8.45 -6.62 9.50
C LEU A 6 -8.06 -5.76 8.29
N ASP A 7 -7.32 -6.36 7.39
CA ASP A 7 -6.92 -5.75 6.13
C ASP A 7 -7.81 -6.26 5.00
N ILE A 8 -8.39 -5.35 4.23
CA ILE A 8 -9.27 -5.63 3.11
C ILE A 8 -8.51 -5.34 1.82
N ILE A 9 -8.19 -6.41 1.11
CA ILE A 9 -7.47 -6.34 -0.17
C ILE A 9 -8.44 -6.65 -1.30
N ASN A 10 -8.49 -5.78 -2.29
CA ASN A 10 -9.25 -5.96 -3.52
C ASN A 10 -8.43 -5.49 -4.73
N SER A 11 -8.82 -5.90 -5.93
CA SER A 11 -8.10 -5.58 -7.17
C SER A 11 -8.22 -4.12 -7.64
N GLY A 12 -8.98 -3.31 -6.91
CA GLY A 12 -9.22 -1.90 -7.22
C GLY A 12 -9.25 -1.06 -5.95
N SER A 13 -9.88 0.12 -6.04
CA SER A 13 -10.06 0.96 -4.87
C SER A 13 -11.21 0.46 -3.99
N ALA A 14 -11.08 0.58 -2.68
CA ALA A 14 -12.16 0.31 -1.73
C ALA A 14 -13.46 1.08 -2.05
N MET A 15 -13.33 2.25 -2.69
CA MET A 15 -14.47 3.08 -3.11
C MET A 15 -15.30 2.49 -4.25
N GLU A 16 -14.83 1.39 -4.83
CA GLU A 16 -15.47 0.67 -5.95
C GLU A 16 -16.20 -0.60 -5.48
N LEU A 17 -16.06 -0.94 -4.18
CA LEU A 17 -16.79 -2.06 -3.59
C LEU A 17 -18.30 -1.78 -3.57
N ASP A 18 -19.06 -2.79 -3.90
CA ASP A 18 -20.53 -2.69 -3.87
C ASP A 18 -21.09 -2.64 -2.43
N PRO A 19 -22.30 -2.10 -2.23
CA PRO A 19 -22.87 -1.94 -0.90
C PRO A 19 -23.07 -3.25 -0.13
N GLN A 20 -23.30 -4.37 -0.82
CA GLN A 20 -23.50 -5.67 -0.17
C GLN A 20 -22.18 -6.19 0.39
N THR A 21 -21.09 -6.04 -0.37
CA THR A 21 -19.73 -6.35 0.07
C THR A 21 -19.32 -5.50 1.28
N LEU A 22 -19.59 -4.20 1.26
CA LEU A 22 -19.29 -3.32 2.39
C LEU A 22 -20.06 -3.72 3.66
N GLU A 23 -21.34 -4.07 3.53
CA GLU A 23 -22.14 -4.54 4.66
C GLU A 23 -21.61 -5.89 5.19
N ALA A 24 -21.23 -6.83 4.32
CA ALA A 24 -20.64 -8.10 4.73
C ALA A 24 -19.33 -7.90 5.50
N ILE A 25 -18.43 -7.00 5.03
CA ILE A 25 -17.20 -6.64 5.74
C ILE A 25 -17.51 -6.11 7.13
N LYS A 26 -18.48 -5.19 7.24
CA LYS A 26 -18.90 -4.61 8.52
C LYS A 26 -19.41 -5.67 9.48
N GLN A 27 -20.27 -6.58 9.02
CA GLN A 27 -20.80 -7.67 9.84
C GLN A 27 -19.71 -8.61 10.34
N VAL A 28 -18.76 -9.00 9.47
CA VAL A 28 -17.61 -9.82 9.85
C VAL A 28 -16.74 -9.10 10.87
N ALA A 29 -16.49 -7.81 10.67
CA ALA A 29 -15.69 -7.01 11.60
C ALA A 29 -16.34 -6.96 13.01
N ILE A 30 -17.65 -6.73 13.08
CA ILE A 30 -18.39 -6.74 14.35
C ILE A 30 -18.31 -8.11 15.02
N GLN A 31 -18.63 -9.19 14.29
CA GLN A 31 -18.61 -10.56 14.81
C GLN A 31 -17.24 -10.99 15.33
N LYS A 32 -16.18 -10.51 14.71
CA LYS A 32 -14.78 -10.86 15.05
C LYS A 32 -14.12 -9.86 16.00
N HIS A 33 -14.86 -8.89 16.51
CA HIS A 33 -14.38 -7.84 17.42
C HIS A 33 -13.17 -7.10 16.80
N ILE A 34 -13.28 -6.76 15.51
CA ILE A 34 -12.31 -5.93 14.81
C ILE A 34 -12.58 -4.47 15.18
N HIS A 35 -11.56 -3.77 15.61
CA HIS A 35 -11.64 -2.35 15.94
C HIS A 35 -10.97 -1.45 14.90
N THR A 36 -10.19 -2.02 13.97
CA THR A 36 -9.53 -1.27 12.89
C THR A 36 -9.62 -2.04 11.58
N LEU A 37 -10.10 -1.37 10.54
CA LEU A 37 -10.11 -1.86 9.16
C LEU A 37 -9.10 -1.06 8.34
N TRP A 38 -8.26 -1.75 7.59
CA TRP A 38 -7.43 -1.15 6.57
C TRP A 38 -8.01 -1.39 5.19
N PHE A 39 -7.98 -0.37 4.36
CA PHE A 39 -8.40 -0.43 2.96
C PHE A 39 -7.36 0.20 2.05
N GLU A 40 -7.18 -0.37 0.88
CA GLU A 40 -6.45 0.29 -0.19
C GLU A 40 -7.40 1.18 -0.99
N ALA A 41 -7.00 2.42 -1.24
CA ALA A 41 -7.78 3.37 -2.00
C ALA A 41 -6.89 4.24 -2.89
N HIS A 42 -7.40 4.56 -4.07
CA HIS A 42 -6.73 5.47 -4.98
C HIS A 42 -6.86 6.93 -4.50
N TYR A 43 -5.81 7.72 -4.71
CA TYR A 43 -5.73 9.13 -4.29
C TYR A 43 -6.89 9.99 -4.79
N MET A 44 -7.43 9.70 -5.98
CA MET A 44 -8.57 10.44 -6.54
C MET A 44 -9.83 10.41 -5.65
N TYR A 45 -9.99 9.39 -4.83
CA TYR A 45 -11.17 9.21 -3.97
C TYR A 45 -11.05 9.84 -2.57
N ARG A 46 -9.93 10.51 -2.25
CA ARG A 46 -9.64 11.05 -0.91
C ARG A 46 -10.77 11.86 -0.27
N ASN A 47 -11.54 12.61 -1.09
CA ASN A 47 -12.65 13.43 -0.61
C ASN A 47 -13.88 12.60 -0.16
N ARG A 48 -13.88 11.28 -0.39
CA ARG A 48 -14.97 10.37 0.00
C ARG A 48 -14.65 9.59 1.26
N PHE A 49 -13.44 9.69 1.80
CA PHE A 49 -12.96 8.87 2.91
C PHE A 49 -13.73 9.09 4.20
N GLU A 50 -14.11 10.31 4.51
CA GLU A 50 -14.89 10.61 5.71
C GLU A 50 -16.26 9.91 5.69
N ALA A 51 -17.01 10.03 4.60
CA ALA A 51 -18.30 9.38 4.43
C ALA A 51 -18.17 7.83 4.44
N PHE A 52 -17.11 7.32 3.83
CA PHE A 52 -16.82 5.89 3.83
C PHE A 52 -16.49 5.38 5.24
N ALA A 53 -15.65 6.07 5.99
CA ALA A 53 -15.31 5.72 7.36
C ALA A 53 -16.53 5.79 8.29
N GLN A 54 -17.40 6.79 8.11
CA GLN A 54 -18.65 6.93 8.87
C GLN A 54 -19.57 5.72 8.70
N PHE A 55 -19.60 5.11 7.52
CA PHE A 55 -20.38 3.87 7.33
C PHE A 55 -19.93 2.75 8.26
N PHE A 56 -18.65 2.62 8.57
CA PHE A 56 -18.11 1.57 9.44
C PHE A 56 -18.15 1.91 10.95
N ALA A 57 -18.54 3.12 11.33
CA ALA A 57 -18.55 3.51 12.74
C ALA A 57 -19.28 2.45 13.62
N PRO A 58 -18.75 2.13 14.83
CA PRO A 58 -17.63 2.74 15.53
C PRO A 58 -16.23 2.14 15.21
N ILE A 59 -16.09 1.34 14.17
CA ILE A 59 -14.83 0.72 13.76
C ILE A 59 -13.94 1.79 13.11
N HIS A 60 -12.68 1.88 13.49
CA HIS A 60 -11.72 2.79 12.87
C HIS A 60 -11.36 2.32 11.46
N VAL A 61 -11.44 3.23 10.49
CA VAL A 61 -11.02 2.96 9.11
C VAL A 61 -9.73 3.71 8.82
N LYS A 62 -8.76 3.00 8.27
CA LYS A 62 -7.49 3.52 7.81
C LYS A 62 -7.32 3.21 6.33
N PHE A 63 -6.67 4.12 5.61
CA PHE A 63 -6.44 3.98 4.19
C PHE A 63 -4.95 3.94 3.87
N ARG A 64 -4.59 3.10 2.90
CA ARG A 64 -3.28 3.11 2.25
C ARG A 64 -3.43 3.43 0.77
N CYS A 65 -2.46 4.13 0.24
CA CYS A 65 -2.39 4.54 -1.16
C CYS A 65 -1.30 3.74 -1.89
N GLY A 66 -1.65 3.12 -3.00
CA GLY A 66 -0.70 2.50 -3.91
C GLY A 66 0.07 3.56 -4.70
N VAL A 67 0.94 4.31 -4.05
CA VAL A 67 1.76 5.36 -4.70
C VAL A 67 2.86 4.77 -5.57
N GLU A 68 3.32 3.57 -5.23
CA GLU A 68 4.45 2.83 -5.78
C GLU A 68 5.79 3.54 -5.65
N SER A 69 5.84 4.85 -5.83
CA SER A 69 7.02 5.70 -5.63
C SER A 69 6.60 7.13 -5.33
N PHE A 70 7.43 7.86 -4.60
CA PHE A 70 7.27 9.30 -4.43
C PHE A 70 7.90 10.10 -5.58
N ASP A 71 8.68 9.46 -6.46
CA ASP A 71 9.14 10.07 -7.69
C ASP A 71 7.96 10.27 -8.67
N PRO A 72 7.63 11.54 -9.03
CA PRO A 72 6.49 11.81 -9.91
C PRO A 72 6.65 11.18 -11.31
N LYS A 73 7.87 11.05 -11.82
CA LYS A 73 8.12 10.43 -13.14
C LYS A 73 7.83 8.94 -13.11
N MET A 74 8.19 8.26 -12.02
CA MET A 74 7.87 6.83 -11.85
C MET A 74 6.36 6.63 -11.70
N ARG A 75 5.66 7.47 -10.92
CA ARG A 75 4.20 7.43 -10.82
C ARG A 75 3.51 7.62 -12.17
N ALA A 76 3.99 8.57 -12.97
CA ALA A 76 3.47 8.82 -14.32
C ALA A 76 3.71 7.61 -15.25
N ARG A 77 4.92 7.04 -15.21
CA ARG A 77 5.29 5.84 -15.99
C ARG A 77 4.38 4.66 -15.68
N TRP A 78 4.08 4.42 -14.42
CA TRP A 78 3.20 3.34 -13.99
C TRP A 78 1.72 3.71 -13.99
N ASN A 79 1.38 4.85 -14.61
CA ASN A 79 0.00 5.32 -14.79
C ASN A 79 -0.82 5.33 -13.49
N LYS A 80 -0.21 5.80 -12.40
CA LYS A 80 -0.86 5.82 -11.07
C LYS A 80 -1.94 6.89 -10.95
N GLY A 81 -2.08 7.79 -11.91
CA GLY A 81 -3.11 8.83 -11.91
C GLY A 81 -3.03 9.81 -10.74
N ILE A 82 -1.88 9.89 -10.07
CA ILE A 82 -1.60 10.88 -9.01
C ILE A 82 -0.86 12.04 -9.66
N PRO A 83 -1.39 13.28 -9.61
CA PRO A 83 -0.73 14.45 -10.19
C PRO A 83 0.72 14.64 -9.73
N GLU A 84 1.57 15.16 -10.60
CA GLU A 84 3.00 15.31 -10.32
C GLU A 84 3.29 16.26 -9.16
N ASP A 85 2.46 17.27 -8.97
CA ASP A 85 2.54 18.27 -7.90
C ASP A 85 2.06 17.76 -6.52
N VAL A 86 1.50 16.56 -6.46
CA VAL A 86 1.08 15.97 -5.19
C VAL A 86 2.30 15.50 -4.40
N THR A 87 2.51 16.15 -3.26
CA THR A 87 3.63 15.85 -2.35
C THR A 87 3.31 14.72 -1.37
N PRO A 88 4.32 14.07 -0.75
CA PRO A 88 4.10 13.09 0.31
C PRO A 88 3.25 13.62 1.48
N GLN A 89 3.44 14.89 1.86
CA GLN A 89 2.65 15.55 2.91
C GLN A 89 1.16 15.64 2.53
N MET A 90 0.87 15.95 1.26
CA MET A 90 -0.53 15.99 0.78
C MET A 90 -1.17 14.61 0.80
N ILE A 91 -0.41 13.55 0.51
CA ILE A 91 -0.92 12.18 0.60
C ILE A 91 -1.18 11.81 2.06
N ALA A 92 -0.26 12.13 2.97
CA ALA A 92 -0.37 11.83 4.39
C ALA A 92 -1.53 12.56 5.10
N GLN A 93 -2.09 13.63 4.50
CA GLN A 93 -3.31 14.26 5.02
C GLN A 93 -4.53 13.35 4.95
N HIS A 94 -4.52 12.35 4.09
CA HIS A 94 -5.67 11.48 3.83
C HIS A 94 -5.39 10.00 4.07
N PHE A 95 -4.12 9.59 3.98
CA PHE A 95 -3.72 8.19 4.07
C PHE A 95 -2.77 7.97 5.25
N GLN A 96 -3.03 6.92 6.01
CA GLN A 96 -2.18 6.47 7.11
C GLN A 96 -1.04 5.57 6.63
N GLY A 97 -1.19 5.01 5.43
CA GLY A 97 -0.18 4.13 4.86
C GLY A 97 -0.03 4.27 3.34
N VAL A 98 1.05 3.68 2.83
CA VAL A 98 1.34 3.62 1.39
C VAL A 98 1.90 2.26 0.98
N CYS A 99 1.76 1.92 -0.31
CA CYS A 99 2.44 0.78 -0.92
C CYS A 99 3.51 1.33 -1.86
N LEU A 100 4.72 0.81 -1.72
CA LEU A 100 5.87 1.11 -2.57
C LEU A 100 6.18 -0.09 -3.46
N LEU A 101 6.66 0.18 -4.68
CA LEU A 101 7.15 -0.82 -5.62
C LEU A 101 8.62 -0.58 -5.89
N CYS A 102 9.42 -1.64 -5.87
CA CYS A 102 10.85 -1.52 -6.11
C CYS A 102 11.40 -2.66 -6.97
N CYS A 103 12.65 -2.50 -7.39
CA CYS A 103 13.40 -3.47 -8.19
C CYS A 103 12.84 -3.71 -9.60
N THR A 104 12.23 -2.69 -10.21
CA THR A 104 11.99 -2.68 -11.65
C THR A 104 13.27 -2.39 -12.43
N GLN A 105 13.29 -2.65 -13.75
CA GLN A 105 14.48 -2.56 -14.59
C GLN A 105 15.21 -1.21 -14.51
N ASP A 106 14.45 -0.10 -14.45
CA ASP A 106 15.02 1.25 -14.45
C ASP A 106 15.09 1.84 -13.02
N ASP A 107 14.98 0.99 -12.03
CA ASP A 107 15.06 1.40 -10.63
C ASP A 107 16.50 1.58 -10.17
N THR A 108 16.70 2.37 -9.11
CA THR A 108 18.02 2.60 -8.49
C THR A 108 17.95 2.45 -6.98
N LYS A 109 19.09 2.11 -6.38
CA LYS A 109 19.22 2.04 -4.92
C LYS A 109 18.86 3.36 -4.25
N GLU A 110 19.27 4.48 -4.84
CA GLU A 110 19.01 5.83 -4.33
C GLU A 110 17.51 6.11 -4.27
N ARG A 111 16.76 5.76 -5.35
CA ARG A 111 15.32 5.96 -5.39
C ARG A 111 14.63 5.11 -4.31
N ILE A 112 14.97 3.83 -4.21
CA ILE A 112 14.38 2.92 -3.22
C ILE A 112 14.61 3.44 -1.80
N LEU A 113 15.84 3.82 -1.48
CA LEU A 113 16.19 4.35 -0.15
C LEU A 113 15.48 5.68 0.13
N ASN A 114 15.36 6.56 -0.86
CA ASN A 114 14.64 7.81 -0.74
C ASN A 114 13.15 7.60 -0.50
N ASP A 115 12.51 6.70 -1.26
CA ASP A 115 11.10 6.38 -1.07
C ASP A 115 10.83 5.79 0.32
N ILE A 116 11.70 4.90 0.81
CA ILE A 116 11.60 4.35 2.16
C ILE A 116 11.74 5.46 3.21
N ALA A 117 12.74 6.33 3.07
CA ALA A 117 12.95 7.44 4.01
C ALA A 117 11.74 8.39 4.07
N ILE A 118 11.14 8.69 2.92
CA ILE A 118 9.91 9.50 2.86
C ILE A 118 8.75 8.75 3.52
N ALA A 119 8.58 7.45 3.24
CA ALA A 119 7.52 6.66 3.86
C ALA A 119 7.66 6.63 5.39
N GLN A 120 8.85 6.40 5.91
CA GLN A 120 9.13 6.43 7.36
C GLN A 120 8.85 7.79 8.00
N GLN A 121 9.04 8.88 7.26
CA GLN A 121 8.82 10.23 7.78
C GLN A 121 7.34 10.61 7.89
N TYR A 122 6.50 10.15 6.96
CA TYR A 122 5.14 10.67 6.80
C TYR A 122 4.02 9.68 7.09
N PHE A 123 4.30 8.38 7.14
CA PHE A 123 3.27 7.34 7.25
C PHE A 123 3.53 6.42 8.44
N GLU A 124 2.46 5.96 9.08
CA GLU A 124 2.55 5.00 10.19
C GLU A 124 2.77 3.56 9.72
N TYR A 125 2.44 3.29 8.46
CA TYR A 125 2.59 1.97 7.84
C TYR A 125 2.95 2.12 6.36
N PHE A 126 3.80 1.23 5.87
CA PHE A 126 4.00 1.06 4.44
C PHE A 126 4.45 -0.35 4.08
N SER A 127 3.99 -0.82 2.92
CA SER A 127 4.50 -2.03 2.32
C SER A 127 5.55 -1.70 1.25
N ILE A 128 6.53 -2.59 1.11
CA ILE A 128 7.53 -2.56 0.05
C ILE A 128 7.37 -3.84 -0.75
N ASN A 129 6.89 -3.69 -1.99
CA ASN A 129 6.67 -4.80 -2.89
C ASN A 129 7.85 -4.92 -3.85
N LEU A 130 8.56 -6.05 -3.84
CA LEU A 130 9.54 -6.33 -4.88
C LEU A 130 8.81 -6.73 -6.16
N PHE A 131 9.16 -6.06 -7.25
CA PHE A 131 8.52 -6.33 -8.53
C PHE A 131 8.74 -7.80 -8.95
N CYS A 132 7.65 -8.47 -9.27
CA CYS A 132 7.65 -9.80 -9.86
C CYS A 132 7.19 -9.72 -11.32
N ASN A 133 7.94 -10.34 -12.23
CA ASN A 133 7.59 -10.35 -13.65
C ASN A 133 6.15 -10.81 -13.88
N ASN A 134 5.43 -10.08 -14.71
CA ASN A 134 4.05 -10.31 -15.05
C ASN A 134 3.80 -10.05 -16.55
N SER A 135 2.56 -9.88 -16.97
CA SER A 135 2.19 -9.62 -18.38
C SER A 135 2.45 -8.18 -18.85
N THR A 136 2.94 -7.30 -17.99
CA THR A 136 3.29 -5.93 -18.38
C THR A 136 4.66 -5.87 -19.07
N HIS A 137 5.01 -4.72 -19.62
CA HIS A 137 6.32 -4.49 -20.24
C HIS A 137 7.45 -4.24 -19.23
N GLU A 138 7.11 -4.05 -17.95
CA GLU A 138 8.11 -3.93 -16.90
C GLU A 138 8.80 -5.26 -16.65
N THR A 139 10.09 -5.19 -16.33
CA THR A 139 10.90 -6.35 -15.97
C THR A 139 11.56 -6.14 -14.61
N ARG A 140 11.79 -7.23 -13.89
CA ARG A 140 12.51 -7.21 -12.62
C ARG A 140 13.99 -6.99 -12.85
N ASN A 141 14.60 -6.13 -12.06
CA ASN A 141 16.05 -5.98 -11.98
C ASN A 141 16.60 -6.96 -10.93
N GLU A 142 17.11 -8.09 -11.39
CA GLU A 142 17.55 -9.17 -10.50
C GLU A 142 18.77 -8.79 -9.65
N GLU A 143 19.68 -7.95 -10.16
CA GLU A 143 20.83 -7.47 -9.38
C GLU A 143 20.36 -6.58 -8.21
N LEU A 144 19.42 -5.68 -8.50
CA LEU A 144 18.87 -4.78 -7.50
C LEU A 144 18.03 -5.54 -6.49
N ALA A 145 17.27 -6.54 -6.93
CA ALA A 145 16.49 -7.42 -6.06
C ALA A 145 17.42 -8.23 -5.12
N ALA A 146 18.48 -8.81 -5.63
CA ALA A 146 19.47 -9.51 -4.81
C ALA A 146 20.12 -8.59 -3.78
N TRP A 147 20.46 -7.35 -4.17
CA TRP A 147 20.94 -6.35 -3.22
C TRP A 147 19.91 -6.04 -2.12
N PHE A 148 18.66 -5.83 -2.52
CA PHE A 148 17.58 -5.55 -1.57
C PHE A 148 17.42 -6.70 -0.56
N GLU A 149 17.31 -7.92 -1.05
CA GLU A 149 17.11 -9.12 -0.21
C GLU A 149 18.28 -9.38 0.74
N GLN A 150 19.52 -9.17 0.29
CA GLN A 150 20.71 -9.47 1.10
C GLN A 150 21.09 -8.35 2.05
N GLN A 151 20.88 -7.10 1.70
CA GLN A 151 21.40 -5.97 2.46
C GLN A 151 20.32 -5.11 3.12
N LEU A 152 19.18 -4.90 2.48
CA LEU A 152 18.16 -3.98 2.98
C LEU A 152 17.04 -4.71 3.74
N TYR A 153 16.54 -5.82 3.22
CA TYR A 153 15.48 -6.60 3.85
C TYR A 153 15.80 -7.01 5.31
N PRO A 154 17.00 -7.49 5.67
CA PRO A 154 17.31 -7.83 7.06
C PRO A 154 17.20 -6.66 8.04
N GLN A 155 17.32 -5.42 7.55
CA GLN A 155 17.21 -4.21 8.35
C GLN A 155 15.76 -3.76 8.53
N LEU A 156 14.87 -4.13 7.60
CA LEU A 156 13.49 -3.65 7.53
C LEU A 156 12.46 -4.65 8.08
N LYS A 157 12.68 -5.94 7.90
CA LYS A 157 11.67 -7.00 8.11
C LYS A 157 11.06 -7.06 9.50
N ASP A 158 11.76 -6.59 10.52
CA ASP A 158 11.30 -6.62 11.91
C ASP A 158 10.94 -5.21 12.44
N GLN A 159 10.93 -4.19 11.57
CA GLN A 159 10.58 -2.85 11.98
C GLN A 159 9.05 -2.68 12.05
N PRO A 160 8.52 -2.11 13.15
CA PRO A 160 7.09 -1.84 13.27
C PRO A 160 6.60 -0.91 12.13
N GLY A 161 5.44 -1.24 11.56
CA GLY A 161 4.83 -0.43 10.50
C GLY A 161 5.44 -0.63 9.12
N ILE A 162 6.40 -1.55 8.95
CA ILE A 162 6.99 -1.89 7.65
C ILE A 162 6.66 -3.35 7.32
N GLU A 163 6.09 -3.55 6.15
CA GLU A 163 5.86 -4.88 5.57
C GLU A 163 6.68 -5.01 4.29
N VAL A 164 7.39 -6.12 4.15
CA VAL A 164 8.19 -6.39 2.94
C VAL A 164 7.66 -7.64 2.27
N LEU A 165 7.23 -7.49 1.03
CA LEU A 165 6.64 -8.54 0.20
C LEU A 165 7.64 -8.89 -0.92
N LEU A 166 8.35 -9.99 -0.74
CA LEU A 166 9.41 -10.43 -1.65
C LEU A 166 8.85 -11.18 -2.87
N ASN A 167 7.70 -11.83 -2.70
CA ASN A 167 7.08 -12.70 -3.69
C ASN A 167 5.57 -12.46 -3.79
N LYS A 168 4.96 -12.90 -4.90
CA LYS A 168 3.50 -12.80 -5.11
C LYS A 168 2.67 -13.46 -4.03
N VAL A 169 3.13 -14.59 -3.52
CA VAL A 169 2.43 -15.37 -2.48
C VAL A 169 2.40 -14.67 -1.11
N ASP A 170 3.29 -13.70 -0.88
CA ASP A 170 3.34 -12.97 0.39
C ASP A 170 2.10 -12.08 0.58
N LEU A 171 1.40 -11.72 -0.49
CA LEU A 171 0.13 -11.01 -0.44
C LEU A 171 -1.06 -11.87 0.01
N GLY A 172 -0.87 -13.19 0.19
CA GLY A 172 -1.96 -14.10 0.55
C GLY A 172 -3.03 -14.28 -0.55
N VAL A 173 -2.83 -13.73 -1.72
CA VAL A 173 -3.64 -13.98 -2.92
C VAL A 173 -2.99 -15.15 -3.63
N GLY A 174 -3.66 -16.31 -3.54
CA GLY A 174 -3.20 -17.55 -4.15
C GLY A 174 -3.05 -17.47 -5.68
N ASP A 175 -2.45 -18.53 -6.23
CA ASP A 175 -2.21 -18.71 -7.68
C ASP A 175 -3.47 -18.54 -8.54
#